data_be27de5ba92025c75eb1949ca5bbca49
#
_entry.id   be27de5ba92025c75eb1949ca5bbca49
#
_cell.length_a   1.000
_cell.length_b   1.000
_cell.length_c   1.000
_cell.angle_alpha   90.00
_cell.angle_beta   90.00
_cell.angle_gamma   90.00
#
_symmetry.space_group_name_H-M   'P 1'
#
loop_
_entity.id
_entity.type
_entity.pdbx_description
1 polymer ?
#
loop_
_entity_poly.entity_id
_entity_poly.type
_entity_poly.pdbx_seq_one_letter_code
_entity_poly.pdbx_strand_id
1 'polypeptide(L)'
;MNTNERLPKRTSHLLATIALAGVAVAAWAGWLGWDQQRDVHPDGSTTGPYEAWQVIGLVLTLLPAVYWAASRRYTAAAVIGTTAGLTVAAYVDWSDDASGLFMIGVCLVMMGSLVVTSALSAVIAALTGHGRGRPGGRRWSVC
;
A
#
# COMPACT_ATOMS: atom_id res chain seq x y z
N MET A 1 -15.92 27.99 21.55
CA MET A 1 -14.54 27.50 21.40
C MET A 1 -14.45 26.71 20.10
N ASN A 2 -14.01 27.36 19.01
CA ASN A 2 -13.90 26.72 17.72
C ASN A 2 -12.53 26.05 17.62
N THR A 3 -12.45 24.79 18.01
CA THR A 3 -11.29 23.92 17.82
C THR A 3 -11.25 23.33 16.41
N ASN A 4 -11.35 24.18 15.38
CA ASN A 4 -10.98 23.84 14.02
C ASN A 4 -9.50 24.19 13.81
N GLU A 5 -8.63 23.70 14.67
CA GLU A 5 -7.21 23.64 14.37
C GLU A 5 -7.00 22.64 13.25
N ARG A 6 -6.99 23.15 12.03
CA ARG A 6 -6.55 22.37 10.87
C ARG A 6 -5.11 21.95 11.14
N LEU A 7 -4.91 20.68 11.40
CA LEU A 7 -3.59 20.09 11.57
C LEU A 7 -2.66 20.58 10.46
N PRO A 8 -1.44 21.01 10.77
CA PRO A 8 -0.49 21.42 9.76
C PRO A 8 -0.34 20.32 8.72
N LYS A 9 -0.23 20.68 7.44
CA LYS A 9 -0.19 19.73 6.31
C LYS A 9 0.82 18.59 6.52
N ARG A 10 1.95 18.88 7.15
CA ARG A 10 2.95 17.86 7.52
C ARG A 10 2.39 16.80 8.45
N THR A 11 1.65 17.18 9.47
CA THR A 11 1.07 16.26 10.45
C THR A 11 0.01 15.37 9.80
N SER A 12 -0.81 15.91 8.90
CA SER A 12 -1.81 15.12 8.18
C SER A 12 -1.19 14.08 7.24
N HIS A 13 -0.07 14.42 6.58
CA HIS A 13 0.67 13.45 5.76
C HIS A 13 1.31 12.34 6.59
N LEU A 14 1.91 12.69 7.74
CA LEU A 14 2.49 11.69 8.66
C LEU A 14 1.43 10.75 9.21
N LEU A 15 0.30 11.27 9.65
CA LEU A 15 -0.82 10.46 10.14
C LEU A 15 -1.36 9.53 9.07
N ALA A 16 -1.50 10.01 7.83
CA ALA A 16 -1.91 9.19 6.69
C ALA A 16 -0.90 8.07 6.41
N THR A 17 0.40 8.37 6.47
CA THR A 17 1.46 7.37 6.27
C THR A 17 1.41 6.29 7.35
N ILE A 18 1.30 6.67 8.62
CA ILE A 18 1.23 5.75 9.75
C ILE A 18 -0.05 4.89 9.67
N ALA A 19 -1.18 5.51 9.35
CA ALA A 19 -2.45 4.80 9.20
C ALA A 19 -2.39 3.76 8.08
N LEU A 20 -1.82 4.11 6.92
CA LEU A 20 -1.66 3.19 5.79
C LEU A 20 -0.66 2.07 6.08
N ALA A 21 0.43 2.36 6.79
CA ALA A 21 1.35 1.33 7.26
C ALA A 21 0.64 0.36 8.22
N GLY A 22 -0.15 0.87 9.16
CA GLY A 22 -0.94 0.05 10.08
C GLY A 22 -1.99 -0.82 9.36
N VAL A 23 -2.68 -0.26 8.37
CA VAL A 23 -3.61 -1.03 7.52
C VAL A 23 -2.89 -2.13 6.75
N ALA A 24 -1.69 -1.84 6.21
CA ALA A 24 -0.90 -2.83 5.48
C ALA A 24 -0.44 -3.98 6.39
N VAL A 25 0.05 -3.67 7.59
CA VAL A 25 0.43 -4.68 8.60
C VAL A 25 -0.79 -5.51 9.03
N ALA A 26 -1.91 -4.88 9.31
CA ALA A 26 -3.14 -5.57 9.71
C ALA A 26 -3.69 -6.48 8.59
N ALA A 27 -3.66 -6.00 7.35
CA ALA A 27 -4.06 -6.80 6.19
C ALA A 27 -3.12 -8.00 5.99
N TRP A 28 -1.81 -7.82 6.12
CA TRP A 28 -0.85 -8.92 6.09
C TRP A 28 -1.15 -9.95 7.17
N ALA A 29 -1.27 -9.51 8.42
CA ALA A 29 -1.56 -10.40 9.55
C ALA A 29 -2.89 -11.16 9.36
N GLY A 30 -3.90 -10.50 8.80
CA GLY A 30 -5.21 -11.12 8.57
C GLY A 30 -5.23 -12.13 7.42
N TRP A 31 -4.44 -11.93 6.37
CA TRP A 31 -4.44 -12.81 5.20
C TRP A 31 -3.31 -13.84 5.20
N LEU A 32 -2.12 -13.49 5.67
CA LEU A 32 -0.93 -14.33 5.57
C LEU A 32 -0.37 -14.78 6.93
N GLY A 33 -0.55 -13.97 7.99
CA GLY A 33 0.13 -14.20 9.26
C GLY A 33 -0.33 -15.42 10.06
N TRP A 34 -1.43 -16.08 9.66
CA TRP A 34 -1.92 -17.29 10.32
C TRP A 34 -1.47 -18.59 9.64
N ASP A 35 -0.95 -18.50 8.40
CA ASP A 35 -0.52 -19.66 7.61
C ASP A 35 1.00 -19.63 7.43
N GLN A 36 1.70 -20.24 8.40
CA GLN A 36 3.16 -20.28 8.43
C GLN A 36 3.71 -21.68 8.11
N GLN A 37 2.84 -22.63 7.74
CA GLN A 37 3.26 -23.99 7.44
C GLN A 37 3.58 -24.14 5.96
N ARG A 38 4.78 -24.65 5.68
CA ARG A 38 5.17 -25.02 4.31
C ARG A 38 4.48 -26.32 3.93
N ASP A 39 3.78 -26.32 2.81
CA ASP A 39 3.19 -27.53 2.26
C ASP A 39 4.28 -28.40 1.61
N VAL A 40 4.45 -29.60 2.17
CA VAL A 40 5.34 -30.61 1.61
C VAL A 40 4.50 -31.55 0.74
N HIS A 41 4.75 -31.51 -0.57
CA HIS A 41 4.08 -32.40 -1.52
C HIS A 41 4.67 -33.81 -1.47
N PRO A 42 3.89 -34.84 -1.88
CA PRO A 42 4.34 -36.26 -1.89
C PRO A 42 5.55 -36.50 -2.79
N ASP A 43 5.85 -35.62 -3.73
CA ASP A 43 7.02 -35.66 -4.62
C ASP A 43 8.29 -35.05 -3.99
N GLY A 44 8.21 -34.60 -2.73
CA GLY A 44 9.33 -33.96 -2.01
C GLY A 44 9.53 -32.48 -2.35
N SER A 45 8.72 -31.88 -3.21
CA SER A 45 8.74 -30.44 -3.46
C SER A 45 8.05 -29.69 -2.32
N THR A 46 8.61 -28.53 -1.93
CA THR A 46 8.00 -27.63 -0.95
C THR A 46 7.52 -26.39 -1.67
N THR A 47 6.23 -26.07 -1.54
CA THR A 47 5.68 -24.78 -1.94
C THR A 47 5.74 -23.79 -0.77
N GLY A 48 5.73 -22.50 -1.10
CA GLY A 48 5.70 -21.46 -0.07
C GLY A 48 4.41 -21.54 0.77
N PRO A 49 4.41 -20.93 1.97
CA PRO A 49 3.30 -21.02 2.92
C PRO A 49 2.03 -20.31 2.44
N TYR A 50 2.11 -19.47 1.41
CA TYR A 50 0.99 -18.64 1.00
C TYR A 50 0.36 -19.13 -0.29
N GLU A 51 -0.96 -19.29 -0.27
CA GLU A 51 -1.74 -19.58 -1.46
C GLU A 51 -2.09 -18.30 -2.24
N ALA A 52 -2.30 -18.43 -3.56
CA ALA A 52 -2.58 -17.29 -4.44
C ALA A 52 -3.81 -16.48 -4.00
N TRP A 53 -4.84 -17.12 -3.45
CA TRP A 53 -6.06 -16.45 -2.99
C TRP A 53 -5.81 -15.53 -1.77
N GLN A 54 -4.86 -15.89 -0.89
CA GLN A 54 -4.46 -15.08 0.26
C GLN A 54 -3.80 -13.79 -0.22
N VAL A 55 -2.89 -13.90 -1.18
CA VAL A 55 -2.22 -12.73 -1.79
C VAL A 55 -3.24 -11.85 -2.52
N ILE A 56 -4.17 -12.45 -3.26
CA ILE A 56 -5.26 -11.72 -3.92
C ILE A 56 -6.12 -10.99 -2.88
N GLY A 57 -6.49 -11.65 -1.78
CA GLY A 57 -7.26 -11.06 -0.70
C GLY A 57 -6.54 -9.86 -0.06
N LEU A 58 -5.23 -9.99 0.18
CA LEU A 58 -4.37 -8.90 0.66
C LEU A 58 -4.41 -7.70 -0.29
N VAL A 59 -4.18 -7.93 -1.58
CA VAL A 59 -4.20 -6.87 -2.60
C VAL A 59 -5.57 -6.19 -2.66
N LEU A 60 -6.66 -6.96 -2.72
CA LEU A 60 -8.02 -6.43 -2.75
C LEU A 60 -8.37 -5.61 -1.50
N THR A 61 -7.82 -5.96 -0.35
CA THR A 61 -8.01 -5.21 0.89
C THR A 61 -7.23 -3.89 0.89
N LEU A 62 -6.04 -3.87 0.29
CA LEU A 62 -5.19 -2.67 0.23
C LEU A 62 -5.63 -1.68 -0.86
N LEU A 63 -6.24 -2.16 -1.96
CA LEU A 63 -6.67 -1.31 -3.07
C LEU A 63 -7.56 -0.13 -2.65
N PRO A 64 -8.63 -0.30 -1.84
CA PRO A 64 -9.47 0.80 -1.39
C PRO A 64 -8.70 1.83 -0.56
N ALA A 65 -7.77 1.38 0.30
CA ALA A 65 -6.97 2.26 1.13
C ALA A 65 -6.01 3.12 0.30
N VAL A 66 -5.32 2.49 -0.66
CA VAL A 66 -4.42 3.19 -1.61
C VAL A 66 -5.22 4.14 -2.50
N TYR A 67 -6.38 3.70 -3.02
CA TYR A 67 -7.27 4.53 -3.83
C TYR A 67 -7.73 5.77 -3.06
N TRP A 68 -8.20 5.59 -1.82
CA TRP A 68 -8.64 6.70 -0.97
C TRP A 68 -7.51 7.71 -0.73
N ALA A 69 -6.32 7.25 -0.39
CA ALA A 69 -5.19 8.12 -0.12
C ALA A 69 -4.71 8.84 -1.39
N ALA A 70 -4.57 8.14 -2.51
CA ALA A 70 -4.13 8.72 -3.78
C ALA A 70 -5.15 9.75 -4.32
N SER A 71 -6.45 9.46 -4.23
CA SER A 71 -7.52 10.38 -4.66
C SER A 71 -7.59 11.66 -3.81
N ARG A 72 -7.18 11.57 -2.55
CA ARG A 72 -7.06 12.70 -1.61
C ARG A 72 -5.74 13.46 -1.68
N ARG A 73 -4.88 13.19 -2.66
CA ARG A 73 -3.54 13.76 -2.84
C ARG A 73 -2.52 13.37 -1.76
N TYR A 74 -2.78 12.28 -1.04
CA TYR A 74 -1.82 11.66 -0.13
C TYR A 74 -0.99 10.58 -0.85
N THR A 75 -0.59 10.83 -2.11
CA THR A 75 0.11 9.86 -2.96
C THR A 75 1.41 9.37 -2.32
N ALA A 76 2.22 10.28 -1.79
CA ALA A 76 3.46 9.91 -1.09
C ALA A 76 3.18 9.06 0.16
N ALA A 77 2.13 9.40 0.92
CA ALA A 77 1.73 8.62 2.09
C ALA A 77 1.21 7.22 1.69
N ALA A 78 0.49 7.11 0.56
CA ALA A 78 0.04 5.84 0.03
C ALA A 78 1.22 4.93 -0.33
N VAL A 79 2.19 5.45 -1.06
CA VAL A 79 3.37 4.69 -1.48
C VAL A 79 4.23 4.30 -0.28
N ILE A 80 4.65 5.28 0.52
CA ILE A 80 5.59 5.05 1.64
C ILE A 80 4.93 4.20 2.73
N GLY A 81 3.70 4.53 3.12
CA GLY A 81 2.98 3.83 4.20
C GLY A 81 2.71 2.37 3.84
N THR A 82 2.16 2.10 2.66
CA THR A 82 1.86 0.74 2.23
C THR A 82 3.15 -0.08 2.06
N THR A 83 4.16 0.47 1.40
CA THR A 83 5.45 -0.22 1.20
C THR A 83 6.13 -0.52 2.54
N ALA A 84 6.23 0.47 3.43
CA ALA A 84 6.85 0.28 4.74
C ALA A 84 6.08 -0.74 5.58
N GLY A 85 4.74 -0.67 5.61
CA GLY A 85 3.91 -1.62 6.34
C GLY A 85 4.08 -3.05 5.86
N LEU A 86 4.03 -3.29 4.55
CA LEU A 86 4.24 -4.63 3.97
C LEU A 86 5.66 -5.14 4.20
N THR A 87 6.66 -4.27 4.06
CA THR A 87 8.05 -4.65 4.30
C THR A 87 8.31 -5.07 5.74
N VAL A 88 7.77 -4.29 6.71
CA VAL A 88 7.88 -4.61 8.14
C VAL A 88 7.14 -5.90 8.45
N ALA A 89 5.92 -6.09 7.93
CA ALA A 89 5.14 -7.29 8.14
C ALA A 89 5.88 -8.53 7.60
N ALA A 90 6.39 -8.49 6.37
CA ALA A 90 7.16 -9.57 5.78
C ALA A 90 8.46 -9.85 6.57
N TYR A 91 9.14 -8.80 7.03
CA TYR A 91 10.35 -8.96 7.84
C TYR A 91 10.06 -9.69 9.15
N VAL A 92 9.02 -9.27 9.88
CA VAL A 92 8.64 -9.89 11.14
C VAL A 92 8.19 -11.34 10.93
N ASP A 93 7.38 -11.58 9.90
CA ASP A 93 6.80 -12.88 9.61
C ASP A 93 7.85 -13.92 9.19
N TRP A 94 8.91 -13.48 8.48
CA TRP A 94 9.96 -14.37 7.97
C TRP A 94 11.26 -14.33 8.78
N SER A 95 11.34 -13.55 9.84
CA SER A 95 12.57 -13.38 10.65
C SER A 95 13.05 -14.67 11.33
N ASP A 96 12.14 -15.64 11.52
CA ASP A 96 12.47 -16.94 12.12
C ASP A 96 13.05 -17.96 11.12
N ASP A 97 13.16 -17.58 9.82
CA ASP A 97 13.74 -18.47 8.81
C ASP A 97 15.27 -18.54 8.96
N ALA A 98 15.76 -19.69 9.46
CA ALA A 98 17.17 -19.96 9.67
C ALA A 98 18.00 -20.01 8.37
N SER A 99 17.37 -20.04 7.18
CA SER A 99 18.09 -20.11 5.90
C SER A 99 18.80 -18.81 5.52
N GLY A 100 18.43 -17.67 6.12
CA GLY A 100 18.93 -16.34 5.78
C GLY A 100 18.42 -15.80 4.42
N LEU A 101 17.73 -16.61 3.64
CA LEU A 101 17.16 -16.22 2.34
C LEU A 101 15.94 -15.31 2.48
N PHE A 102 15.36 -15.21 3.67
CA PHE A 102 14.21 -14.34 3.94
C PHE A 102 14.46 -12.88 3.58
N MET A 103 15.70 -12.39 3.71
CA MET A 103 16.07 -11.02 3.33
C MET A 103 15.83 -10.74 1.84
N ILE A 104 16.07 -11.73 0.99
CA ILE A 104 15.78 -11.61 -0.46
C ILE A 104 14.28 -11.47 -0.66
N GLY A 105 13.47 -12.28 0.03
CA GLY A 105 12.01 -12.19 0.00
C GLY A 105 11.51 -10.83 0.47
N VAL A 106 12.01 -10.31 1.60
CA VAL A 106 11.66 -8.98 2.13
C VAL A 106 12.02 -7.87 1.12
N CYS A 107 13.20 -7.95 0.49
CA CYS A 107 13.58 -7.00 -0.56
C CYS A 107 12.64 -7.06 -1.77
N LEU A 108 12.21 -8.25 -2.18
CA LEU A 108 11.25 -8.41 -3.28
C LEU A 108 9.87 -7.83 -2.92
N VAL A 109 9.38 -8.05 -1.70
CA VAL A 109 8.14 -7.44 -1.21
C VAL A 109 8.26 -5.91 -1.20
N MET A 110 9.38 -5.38 -0.71
CA MET A 110 9.64 -3.94 -0.68
C MET A 110 9.65 -3.34 -2.09
N MET A 111 10.42 -3.91 -3.00
CA MET A 111 10.54 -3.40 -4.36
C MET A 111 9.24 -3.57 -5.14
N GLY A 112 8.60 -4.72 -5.05
CA GLY A 112 7.34 -5.01 -5.72
C GLY A 112 6.23 -4.09 -5.23
N SER A 113 6.05 -3.94 -3.93
CA SER A 113 5.03 -3.05 -3.36
C SER A 113 5.31 -1.58 -3.70
N LEU A 114 6.57 -1.15 -3.69
CA LEU A 114 6.96 0.22 -4.09
C LEU A 114 6.57 0.50 -5.54
N VAL A 115 6.92 -0.38 -6.46
CA VAL A 115 6.62 -0.20 -7.89
C VAL A 115 5.11 -0.22 -8.14
N VAL A 116 4.42 -1.22 -7.64
CA VAL A 116 2.96 -1.38 -7.85
C VAL A 116 2.18 -0.22 -7.24
N THR A 117 2.49 0.15 -5.99
CA THR A 117 1.78 1.24 -5.31
C THR A 117 2.06 2.59 -5.96
N SER A 118 3.29 2.82 -6.43
CA SER A 118 3.64 4.04 -7.19
C SER A 118 2.88 4.13 -8.50
N ALA A 119 2.85 3.05 -9.28
CA ALA A 119 2.14 3.00 -10.55
C ALA A 119 0.62 3.22 -10.36
N LEU A 120 0.00 2.51 -9.42
CA LEU A 120 -1.42 2.68 -9.08
C LEU A 120 -1.72 4.11 -8.64
N SER A 121 -0.91 4.66 -7.75
CA SER A 121 -1.09 6.01 -7.25
C SER A 121 -0.94 7.06 -8.34
N ALA A 122 -0.01 6.87 -9.27
CA ALA A 122 0.17 7.77 -10.43
C ALA A 122 -1.04 7.71 -11.36
N VAL A 123 -1.56 6.51 -11.67
CA VAL A 123 -2.76 6.33 -12.50
C VAL A 123 -3.97 6.99 -11.84
N ILE A 124 -4.21 6.74 -10.56
CA ILE A 124 -5.33 7.33 -9.83
C ILE A 124 -5.23 8.86 -9.82
N ALA A 125 -4.04 9.41 -9.56
CA ALA A 125 -3.80 10.85 -9.55
C ALA A 125 -4.05 11.48 -10.94
N ALA A 126 -3.63 10.81 -12.01
CA ALA A 126 -3.89 11.24 -13.38
C ALA A 126 -5.39 11.25 -13.70
N LEU A 127 -6.11 10.18 -13.37
CA LEU A 127 -7.55 10.08 -13.63
C LEU A 127 -8.37 11.10 -12.82
N THR A 128 -8.03 11.31 -11.55
CA THR A 128 -8.71 12.28 -10.69
C THR A 128 -8.29 13.73 -10.97
N GLY A 129 -7.10 13.95 -11.53
CA GLY A 129 -6.58 15.26 -11.93
C GLY A 129 -7.25 15.81 -13.19
N HIS A 130 -7.52 14.96 -14.19
CA HIS A 130 -8.14 15.37 -15.47
C HIS A 130 -9.59 15.88 -15.33
N GLY A 131 -10.32 15.44 -14.29
CA GLY A 131 -11.69 15.89 -14.05
C GLY A 131 -11.81 17.34 -13.56
N ARG A 132 -10.71 18.00 -13.15
CA ARG A 132 -10.68 19.37 -12.61
C ARG A 132 -10.19 20.44 -13.57
N GLY A 133 -9.73 20.08 -14.74
CA GLY A 133 -9.13 20.98 -15.73
C GLY A 133 -10.09 21.39 -16.86
N ARG A 134 -11.32 21.84 -16.55
CA ARG A 134 -12.08 22.63 -17.50
C ARG A 134 -11.77 24.10 -17.26
N PRO A 135 -10.97 24.77 -18.13
CA PRO A 135 -10.81 26.21 -18.05
C PRO A 135 -12.19 26.81 -18.37
N GLY A 136 -12.74 27.52 -17.41
CA GLY A 136 -13.92 28.35 -17.62
C GLY A 136 -13.69 29.28 -18.83
N GLY A 137 -14.67 29.31 -19.72
CA GLY A 137 -14.65 30.06 -20.95
C GLY A 137 -14.17 31.49 -20.75
N ARG A 138 -13.22 31.89 -21.57
CA ARG A 138 -12.90 33.30 -21.79
C ARG A 138 -14.19 34.01 -22.23
N ARG A 139 -14.78 34.79 -21.34
CA ARG A 139 -15.70 35.82 -21.75
C ARG A 139 -14.89 36.82 -22.57
N TRP A 140 -15.08 36.80 -23.86
CA TRP A 140 -14.72 37.94 -24.70
C TRP A 140 -15.72 39.03 -24.37
N SER A 141 -15.27 40.02 -23.62
CA SER A 141 -15.97 41.30 -23.55
C SER A 141 -15.60 42.05 -24.81
N VAL A 142 -16.53 42.09 -25.77
CA VAL A 142 -16.47 43.01 -26.90
C VAL A 142 -17.10 44.30 -26.45
N CYS A 143 -16.28 45.35 -26.35
CA CYS A 143 -16.76 46.73 -26.39
C CYS A 143 -16.79 47.21 -27.83
#